data_c6ad3c66a67538a1d7e87b46667ece6c
#
_entry.id   c6ad3c66a67538a1d7e87b46667ece6c
#
_cell.length_a   1.000
_cell.length_b   1.000
_cell.length_c   1.000
_cell.angle_alpha   90.00
_cell.angle_beta   90.00
_cell.angle_gamma   90.00
#
_symmetry.space_group_name_H-M   'P 1'
#
loop_
_entity.id
_entity.type
_entity.pdbx_description
1 polymer ?
#
loop_
_entity_poly.entity_id
_entity_poly.type
_entity_poly.pdbx_seq_one_letter_code
_entity_poly.pdbx_strand_id
1 'polypeptide(L)'
;LGSTTRTSGATSAVAPAWAVLAVTWLGSIGTAVGWSGVFFITEVAYGFDERSNLILGAGLGLVYAISALVAGPVVTRLIDARPGLSRRAVLALVCTGMGAAAMIPASTPDVWAIWVFAGVFITLQGLMWPLVEAYLSGGRRGRAMRSITGRFNIVWASAIVVAMWGMAVFMENQPRLILGLLGVAMFATAVLLAWFPREPAPHVEEDASEHEIDPDRAIRLLRVFRVSLLCSYALHAALTPLLPHLLEDMGLSEKQKTPFASIWMASRLGMFILMERWHGWHGRWRTFWWACGLMLAGFAVCSVSPVIASQSGDGPGLWAMGAGLCLLGAGIGAVYAAALYYAMEAGPAAVESGGKHEGMIGLGYTAGPVMALVIGGEIIGLF
;
A
#
# COMPACT_ATOMS: atom_id res chain seq x y z
N LEU A 1 19.97 8.43 53.04
CA LEU A 1 20.05 7.12 52.39
C LEU A 1 19.02 7.11 51.24
N GLY A 2 19.42 7.70 50.10
CA GLY A 2 18.59 7.70 48.88
C GLY A 2 18.88 6.42 48.07
N SER A 3 17.88 5.56 47.94
CA SER A 3 17.93 4.41 47.02
C SER A 3 17.75 4.92 45.57
N THR A 4 18.83 5.08 44.84
CA THR A 4 18.82 5.20 43.40
C THR A 4 18.42 3.86 42.82
N THR A 5 17.14 3.67 42.49
CA THR A 5 16.69 2.61 41.62
C THR A 5 17.31 2.83 40.22
N ARG A 6 18.44 2.16 39.98
CA ARG A 6 18.93 1.96 38.61
C ARG A 6 17.90 1.15 37.85
N THR A 7 17.00 1.83 37.13
CA THR A 7 16.32 1.22 36.00
C THR A 7 17.40 0.84 34.98
N SER A 8 17.70 -0.44 34.86
CA SER A 8 18.57 -0.98 33.82
C SER A 8 17.91 -0.63 32.47
N GLY A 9 18.30 0.48 31.89
CA GLY A 9 17.96 0.87 30.54
C GLY A 9 18.60 -0.15 29.59
N ALA A 10 17.90 -1.23 29.30
CA ALA A 10 18.21 -2.04 28.13
C ALA A 10 18.08 -1.10 26.93
N THR A 11 19.19 -0.67 26.36
CA THR A 11 19.23 0.09 25.11
C THR A 11 18.49 -0.75 24.07
N SER A 12 17.27 -0.35 23.71
CA SER A 12 16.50 -1.05 22.69
C SER A 12 17.28 -0.94 21.37
N ALA A 13 17.72 -2.08 20.86
CA ALA A 13 18.53 -2.13 19.66
C ALA A 13 17.71 -1.65 18.45
N VAL A 14 18.35 -0.88 17.57
CA VAL A 14 17.75 -0.47 16.28
C VAL A 14 17.63 -1.70 15.39
N ALA A 15 16.47 -1.91 14.76
CA ALA A 15 16.29 -3.02 13.84
C ALA A 15 17.25 -2.90 12.65
N PRO A 16 17.93 -4.00 12.23
CA PRO A 16 18.83 -3.97 11.09
C PRO A 16 18.09 -3.53 9.82
N ALA A 17 18.64 -2.55 9.11
CA ALA A 17 17.99 -1.96 7.92
C ALA A 17 17.67 -3.03 6.86
N TRP A 18 18.60 -3.97 6.62
CA TRP A 18 18.37 -5.05 5.65
C TRP A 18 17.18 -5.94 6.03
N ALA A 19 17.01 -6.25 7.34
CA ALA A 19 15.91 -7.09 7.80
C ALA A 19 14.57 -6.38 7.64
N VAL A 20 14.49 -5.08 7.99
CA VAL A 20 13.29 -4.28 7.78
C VAL A 20 12.94 -4.19 6.30
N LEU A 21 13.92 -3.94 5.43
CA LEU A 21 13.70 -3.87 3.98
C LEU A 21 13.32 -5.23 3.37
N ALA A 22 13.86 -6.35 3.87
CA ALA A 22 13.47 -7.69 3.44
C ALA A 22 12.02 -8.02 3.84
N VAL A 23 11.62 -7.71 5.08
CA VAL A 23 10.23 -7.81 5.55
C VAL A 23 9.30 -6.91 4.73
N THR A 24 9.74 -5.69 4.41
CA THR A 24 9.00 -4.78 3.53
C THR A 24 8.81 -5.39 2.15
N TRP A 25 9.86 -5.93 1.54
CA TRP A 25 9.78 -6.52 0.21
C TRP A 25 8.80 -7.69 0.15
N LEU A 26 8.92 -8.68 1.07
CA LEU A 26 8.02 -9.82 1.14
C LEU A 26 6.59 -9.41 1.52
N GLY A 27 6.41 -8.51 2.49
CA GLY A 27 5.12 -7.98 2.89
C GLY A 27 4.41 -7.25 1.75
N SER A 28 5.17 -6.59 0.87
CA SER A 28 4.65 -5.87 -0.30
C SER A 28 4.15 -6.79 -1.42
N ILE A 29 4.58 -8.07 -1.46
CA ILE A 29 3.92 -9.09 -2.29
C ILE A 29 2.45 -9.22 -1.87
N GLY A 30 2.18 -9.19 -0.55
CA GLY A 30 0.82 -9.16 -0.02
C GLY A 30 0.03 -7.94 -0.46
N THR A 31 0.68 -6.77 -0.55
CA THR A 31 0.05 -5.56 -1.08
C THR A 31 -0.26 -5.71 -2.58
N ALA A 32 0.66 -6.27 -3.38
CA ALA A 32 0.43 -6.51 -4.80
C ALA A 32 -0.78 -7.43 -5.04
N VAL A 33 -0.78 -8.60 -4.37
CA VAL A 33 -1.82 -9.61 -4.56
C VAL A 33 -3.14 -9.15 -3.94
N GLY A 34 -3.13 -8.61 -2.72
CA GLY A 34 -4.34 -8.26 -1.98
C GLY A 34 -5.06 -7.00 -2.48
N TRP A 35 -4.36 -6.06 -3.13
CA TRP A 35 -4.95 -4.77 -3.53
C TRP A 35 -5.08 -4.57 -5.05
N SER A 36 -4.32 -5.30 -5.83
CA SER A 36 -4.39 -5.20 -7.29
C SER A 36 -4.63 -6.57 -7.92
N GLY A 37 -3.82 -7.55 -7.54
CA GLY A 37 -3.85 -8.88 -8.10
C GLY A 37 -5.13 -9.66 -7.81
N VAL A 38 -5.74 -9.42 -6.65
CA VAL A 38 -6.96 -10.14 -6.22
C VAL A 38 -8.09 -10.01 -7.23
N PHE A 39 -8.25 -8.86 -7.88
CA PHE A 39 -9.33 -8.64 -8.84
C PHE A 39 -9.17 -9.47 -10.12
N PHE A 40 -7.93 -9.70 -10.56
CA PHE A 40 -7.63 -10.62 -11.67
C PHE A 40 -7.82 -12.08 -11.27
N ILE A 41 -7.46 -12.44 -10.03
CA ILE A 41 -7.68 -13.80 -9.51
C ILE A 41 -9.16 -14.09 -9.37
N THR A 42 -9.96 -13.13 -8.88
CA THR A 42 -11.41 -13.32 -8.66
C THR A 42 -12.17 -13.41 -9.97
N GLU A 43 -11.78 -12.65 -11.00
CA GLU A 43 -12.32 -12.78 -12.34
C GLU A 43 -12.09 -14.22 -12.89
N VAL A 44 -10.83 -14.65 -12.95
CA VAL A 44 -10.45 -15.91 -13.60
C VAL A 44 -10.85 -17.14 -12.79
N ALA A 45 -10.63 -17.12 -11.44
CA ALA A 45 -10.82 -18.31 -10.61
C ALA A 45 -12.20 -18.43 -9.97
N TYR A 46 -12.94 -17.32 -9.85
CA TYR A 46 -14.21 -17.27 -9.10
C TYR A 46 -15.36 -16.66 -9.91
N GLY A 47 -15.10 -16.19 -11.14
CA GLY A 47 -16.11 -15.63 -12.04
C GLY A 47 -16.73 -14.33 -11.55
N PHE A 48 -15.95 -13.48 -10.85
CA PHE A 48 -16.43 -12.17 -10.40
C PHE A 48 -16.55 -11.25 -11.61
N ASP A 49 -17.71 -10.61 -11.70
CA ASP A 49 -17.96 -9.49 -12.60
C ASP A 49 -17.41 -8.17 -12.03
N GLU A 50 -17.47 -7.10 -12.80
CA GLU A 50 -17.03 -5.76 -12.40
C GLU A 50 -17.67 -5.31 -11.08
N ARG A 51 -18.99 -5.54 -10.94
CA ARG A 51 -19.73 -5.15 -9.74
C ARG A 51 -19.25 -5.91 -8.51
N SER A 52 -19.04 -7.21 -8.64
CA SER A 52 -18.51 -8.06 -7.55
C SER A 52 -17.11 -7.63 -7.14
N ASN A 53 -16.25 -7.30 -8.11
CA ASN A 53 -14.92 -6.77 -7.86
C ASN A 53 -14.95 -5.39 -7.18
N LEU A 54 -15.87 -4.50 -7.57
CA LEU A 54 -16.06 -3.20 -6.89
C LEU A 54 -16.53 -3.38 -5.44
N ILE A 55 -17.49 -4.29 -5.19
CA ILE A 55 -17.96 -4.60 -3.83
C ILE A 55 -16.82 -5.17 -2.98
N LEU A 56 -16.03 -6.10 -3.54
CA LEU A 56 -14.84 -6.63 -2.89
C LEU A 56 -13.85 -5.50 -2.55
N GLY A 57 -13.54 -4.63 -3.52
CA GLY A 57 -12.64 -3.50 -3.34
C GLY A 57 -13.09 -2.54 -2.24
N ALA A 58 -14.37 -2.19 -2.19
CA ALA A 58 -14.96 -1.37 -1.11
C ALA A 58 -14.81 -2.05 0.26
N GLY A 59 -15.06 -3.36 0.32
CA GLY A 59 -14.90 -4.15 1.53
C GLY A 59 -13.45 -4.21 2.02
N LEU A 60 -12.49 -4.44 1.11
CA LEU A 60 -11.05 -4.43 1.41
C LEU A 60 -10.64 -3.07 2.02
N GLY A 61 -11.03 -1.96 1.36
CA GLY A 61 -10.72 -0.61 1.82
C GLY A 61 -11.27 -0.33 3.22
N LEU A 62 -12.54 -0.66 3.47
CA LEU A 62 -13.21 -0.41 4.74
C LEU A 62 -12.55 -1.18 5.90
N VAL A 63 -12.33 -2.47 5.69
CA VAL A 63 -11.71 -3.34 6.71
C VAL A 63 -10.28 -2.86 7.01
N TYR A 64 -9.53 -2.50 5.98
CA TYR A 64 -8.19 -1.96 6.14
C TYR A 64 -8.18 -0.63 6.90
N ALA A 65 -9.05 0.33 6.52
CA ALA A 65 -9.14 1.63 7.19
C ALA A 65 -9.41 1.47 8.69
N ILE A 66 -10.39 0.66 9.05
CA ILE A 66 -10.74 0.39 10.46
C ILE A 66 -9.55 -0.25 11.17
N SER A 67 -8.96 -1.28 10.58
CA SER A 67 -7.84 -2.02 11.18
C SER A 67 -6.62 -1.13 11.41
N ALA A 68 -6.23 -0.33 10.42
CA ALA A 68 -5.09 0.59 10.52
C ALA A 68 -5.30 1.67 11.59
N LEU A 69 -6.51 2.26 11.65
CA LEU A 69 -6.85 3.28 12.65
C LEU A 69 -6.80 2.75 14.09
N VAL A 70 -7.19 1.48 14.30
CA VAL A 70 -7.18 0.87 15.63
C VAL A 70 -5.89 0.12 15.96
N ALA A 71 -4.93 0.02 15.03
CA ALA A 71 -3.72 -0.77 15.17
C ALA A 71 -2.93 -0.43 16.44
N GLY A 72 -2.67 0.86 16.71
CA GLY A 72 -1.93 1.30 17.89
C GLY A 72 -2.61 0.86 19.20
N PRO A 73 -3.87 1.26 19.45
CA PRO A 73 -4.61 0.83 20.64
C PRO A 73 -4.73 -0.69 20.81
N VAL A 74 -4.99 -1.42 19.73
CA VAL A 74 -5.10 -2.89 19.77
C VAL A 74 -3.79 -3.54 20.17
N VAL A 75 -2.68 -3.16 19.52
CA VAL A 75 -1.36 -3.71 19.82
C VAL A 75 -0.95 -3.39 21.26
N THR A 76 -1.17 -2.17 21.72
CA THR A 76 -0.85 -1.77 23.10
C THR A 76 -1.65 -2.60 24.11
N ARG A 77 -2.98 -2.68 23.95
CA ARG A 77 -3.83 -3.49 24.86
C ARG A 77 -3.42 -4.97 24.87
N LEU A 78 -3.05 -5.52 23.72
CA LEU A 78 -2.64 -6.92 23.62
C LEU A 78 -1.34 -7.19 24.41
N ILE A 79 -0.39 -6.27 24.35
CA ILE A 79 0.88 -6.35 25.08
C ILE A 79 0.66 -6.16 26.58
N ASP A 80 -0.17 -5.20 26.96
CA ASP A 80 -0.50 -4.93 28.38
C ASP A 80 -1.25 -6.11 29.02
N ALA A 81 -2.14 -6.77 28.28
CA ALA A 81 -2.90 -7.92 28.74
C ALA A 81 -2.08 -9.22 28.84
N ARG A 82 -0.92 -9.30 28.18
CA ARG A 82 -0.07 -10.49 28.13
C ARG A 82 1.38 -10.16 28.42
N PRO A 83 1.79 -10.11 29.70
CA PRO A 83 3.19 -9.86 30.08
C PRO A 83 4.12 -10.84 29.36
N GLY A 84 5.13 -10.30 28.67
CA GLY A 84 6.08 -11.09 27.87
C GLY A 84 5.81 -11.13 26.37
N LEU A 85 4.60 -10.73 25.90
CA LEU A 85 4.34 -10.51 24.48
C LEU A 85 5.05 -9.21 24.04
N SER A 86 5.80 -9.30 22.94
CA SER A 86 6.53 -8.15 22.37
C SER A 86 5.91 -7.71 21.04
N ARG A 87 6.19 -6.47 20.60
CA ARG A 87 5.74 -6.00 19.28
C ARG A 87 6.25 -6.89 18.14
N ARG A 88 7.46 -7.43 18.25
CA ARG A 88 7.97 -8.46 17.33
C ARG A 88 7.09 -9.70 17.29
N ALA A 89 6.69 -10.22 18.44
CA ALA A 89 5.85 -11.42 18.51
C ALA A 89 4.44 -11.16 17.94
N VAL A 90 3.86 -9.98 18.21
CA VAL A 90 2.60 -9.57 17.60
C VAL A 90 2.74 -9.52 16.08
N LEU A 91 3.78 -8.90 15.55
CA LEU A 91 4.02 -8.82 14.10
C LEU A 91 4.22 -10.21 13.48
N ALA A 92 4.91 -11.12 14.17
CA ALA A 92 5.08 -12.50 13.72
C ALA A 92 3.73 -13.26 13.67
N LEU A 93 2.88 -13.09 14.69
CA LEU A 93 1.52 -13.66 14.70
C LEU A 93 0.66 -13.07 13.58
N VAL A 94 0.75 -11.77 13.32
CA VAL A 94 0.06 -11.09 12.21
C VAL A 94 0.49 -11.70 10.87
N CYS A 95 1.81 -11.78 10.59
CA CYS A 95 2.31 -12.37 9.34
C CYS A 95 1.93 -13.85 9.20
N THR A 96 1.98 -14.63 10.29
CA THR A 96 1.56 -16.04 10.27
C THR A 96 0.07 -16.16 10.00
N GLY A 97 -0.77 -15.32 10.61
CA GLY A 97 -2.21 -15.26 10.37
C GLY A 97 -2.54 -14.86 8.94
N MET A 98 -1.81 -13.90 8.36
CA MET A 98 -1.93 -13.53 6.94
C MET A 98 -1.59 -14.73 6.05
N GLY A 99 -0.50 -15.44 6.35
CA GLY A 99 -0.12 -16.65 5.62
C GLY A 99 -1.22 -17.70 5.65
N ALA A 100 -1.76 -18.00 6.83
CA ALA A 100 -2.86 -18.95 6.99
C ALA A 100 -4.13 -18.51 6.23
N ALA A 101 -4.50 -17.23 6.32
CA ALA A 101 -5.65 -16.68 5.58
C ALA A 101 -5.50 -16.82 4.06
N ALA A 102 -4.30 -16.63 3.52
CA ALA A 102 -4.04 -16.77 2.10
C ALA A 102 -4.08 -18.25 1.61
N MET A 103 -3.80 -19.21 2.49
CA MET A 103 -3.89 -20.64 2.16
C MET A 103 -5.34 -21.13 2.02
N ILE A 104 -6.33 -20.44 2.61
CA ILE A 104 -7.72 -20.85 2.52
C ILE A 104 -8.23 -20.85 1.07
N PRO A 105 -8.21 -19.71 0.33
CA PRO A 105 -8.65 -19.70 -1.07
C PRO A 105 -7.70 -20.45 -2.02
N ALA A 106 -6.46 -20.72 -1.62
CA ALA A 106 -5.58 -21.59 -2.38
C ALA A 106 -6.05 -23.06 -2.35
N SER A 107 -6.71 -23.48 -1.27
CA SER A 107 -7.13 -24.86 -1.03
C SER A 107 -8.54 -25.21 -1.50
N THR A 108 -9.42 -24.20 -1.69
CA THR A 108 -10.82 -24.42 -2.15
C THR A 108 -11.22 -23.45 -3.25
N PRO A 109 -12.06 -23.89 -4.23
CA PRO A 109 -12.61 -23.03 -5.26
C PRO A 109 -13.82 -22.21 -4.81
N ASP A 110 -14.28 -22.38 -3.57
CA ASP A 110 -15.51 -21.77 -3.10
C ASP A 110 -15.37 -20.25 -2.92
N VAL A 111 -16.34 -19.49 -3.37
CA VAL A 111 -16.35 -18.02 -3.31
C VAL A 111 -16.20 -17.48 -1.89
N TRP A 112 -16.75 -18.17 -0.87
CA TRP A 112 -16.63 -17.75 0.52
C TRP A 112 -15.17 -17.60 0.98
N ALA A 113 -14.26 -18.41 0.40
CA ALA A 113 -12.84 -18.39 0.76
C ALA A 113 -12.18 -17.04 0.43
N ILE A 114 -12.56 -16.41 -0.68
CA ILE A 114 -12.10 -15.06 -1.04
C ILE A 114 -12.59 -14.01 -0.03
N TRP A 115 -13.83 -14.12 0.45
CA TRP A 115 -14.34 -13.19 1.47
C TRP A 115 -13.66 -13.37 2.82
N VAL A 116 -13.32 -14.61 3.20
CA VAL A 116 -12.51 -14.88 4.41
C VAL A 116 -11.09 -14.32 4.23
N PHE A 117 -10.48 -14.54 3.08
CA PHE A 117 -9.19 -13.91 2.76
C PHE A 117 -9.27 -12.39 2.86
N ALA A 118 -10.23 -11.76 2.20
CA ALA A 118 -10.44 -10.32 2.25
C ALA A 118 -10.62 -9.82 3.69
N GLY A 119 -11.49 -10.45 4.47
CA GLY A 119 -11.76 -10.04 5.86
C GLY A 119 -10.57 -10.24 6.79
N VAL A 120 -9.89 -11.38 6.73
CA VAL A 120 -8.82 -11.71 7.68
C VAL A 120 -7.47 -11.17 7.23
N PHE A 121 -7.07 -11.44 5.98
CA PHE A 121 -5.76 -11.02 5.46
C PHE A 121 -5.61 -9.50 5.50
N ILE A 122 -6.59 -8.77 5.02
CA ILE A 122 -6.55 -7.30 4.94
C ILE A 122 -6.65 -6.65 6.33
N THR A 123 -7.44 -7.21 7.26
CA THR A 123 -7.42 -6.77 8.67
C THR A 123 -6.02 -6.88 9.26
N LEU A 124 -5.38 -8.03 9.08
CA LEU A 124 -4.02 -8.26 9.59
C LEU A 124 -2.99 -7.37 8.89
N GLN A 125 -3.16 -7.10 7.60
CA GLN A 125 -2.29 -6.20 6.85
C GLN A 125 -2.38 -4.75 7.38
N GLY A 126 -3.57 -4.29 7.77
CA GLY A 126 -3.76 -2.99 8.42
C GLY A 126 -3.07 -2.89 9.79
N LEU A 127 -2.86 -4.00 10.49
CA LEU A 127 -2.02 -4.04 11.70
C LEU A 127 -0.53 -4.14 11.39
N MET A 128 -0.16 -4.81 10.30
CA MET A 128 1.23 -5.09 9.92
C MET A 128 2.00 -3.81 9.60
N TRP A 129 1.47 -2.95 8.73
CA TRP A 129 2.21 -1.80 8.21
C TRP A 129 2.60 -0.80 9.30
N PRO A 130 1.70 -0.35 10.22
CA PRO A 130 2.10 0.53 11.31
C PRO A 130 3.18 -0.07 12.23
N LEU A 131 3.19 -1.39 12.42
CA LEU A 131 4.23 -2.06 13.18
C LEU A 131 5.57 -2.07 12.42
N VAL A 132 5.58 -2.37 11.13
CA VAL A 132 6.80 -2.32 10.30
C VAL A 132 7.37 -0.91 10.26
N GLU A 133 6.53 0.11 10.11
CA GLU A 133 6.93 1.52 10.12
C GLU A 133 7.54 1.95 11.47
N ALA A 134 7.03 1.42 12.59
CA ALA A 134 7.63 1.68 13.90
C ALA A 134 9.05 1.09 14.00
N TYR A 135 9.33 -0.08 13.43
CA TYR A 135 10.69 -0.62 13.35
C TYR A 135 11.55 0.11 12.32
N LEU A 136 10.96 0.63 11.25
CA LEU A 136 11.66 1.43 10.24
C LEU A 136 12.15 2.75 10.83
N SER A 137 11.29 3.45 11.57
CA SER A 137 11.57 4.78 12.13
C SER A 137 12.35 4.74 13.45
N GLY A 138 12.18 3.69 14.25
CA GLY A 138 12.75 3.59 15.59
C GLY A 138 14.27 3.76 15.63
N GLY A 139 14.75 4.67 16.49
CA GLY A 139 16.16 4.99 16.70
C GLY A 139 16.86 5.72 15.56
N ARG A 140 16.11 6.21 14.56
CA ARG A 140 16.62 6.94 13.39
C ARG A 140 16.12 8.38 13.38
N ARG A 141 16.94 9.31 12.91
CA ARG A 141 16.61 10.74 12.77
C ARG A 141 17.33 11.36 11.56
N GLY A 142 16.90 12.53 11.16
CA GLY A 142 17.54 13.36 10.15
C GLY A 142 17.81 12.62 8.84
N ARG A 143 19.01 12.75 8.34
CA ARG A 143 19.43 12.11 7.08
C ARG A 143 19.26 10.58 7.08
N ALA A 144 19.48 9.91 8.23
CA ALA A 144 19.32 8.46 8.32
C ALA A 144 17.85 8.03 8.18
N MET A 145 16.92 8.79 8.76
CA MET A 145 15.47 8.58 8.60
C MET A 145 15.04 8.79 7.16
N ARG A 146 15.42 9.92 6.55
CA ARG A 146 15.07 10.23 5.14
C ARG A 146 15.60 9.16 4.19
N SER A 147 16.86 8.73 4.36
CA SER A 147 17.46 7.69 3.51
C SER A 147 16.78 6.34 3.64
N ILE A 148 16.44 5.88 4.86
CA ILE A 148 15.78 4.58 5.03
C ILE A 148 14.35 4.60 4.50
N THR A 149 13.64 5.72 4.61
CA THR A 149 12.29 5.91 4.07
C THR A 149 12.29 5.93 2.55
N GLY A 150 13.25 6.61 1.92
CA GLY A 150 13.41 6.56 0.47
C GLY A 150 13.66 5.14 -0.03
N ARG A 151 14.56 4.39 0.62
CA ARG A 151 14.81 2.98 0.31
C ARG A 151 13.58 2.11 0.54
N PHE A 152 12.83 2.33 1.62
CA PHE A 152 11.59 1.64 1.91
C PHE A 152 10.60 1.80 0.76
N ASN A 153 10.37 3.02 0.28
CA ASN A 153 9.47 3.30 -0.84
C ASN A 153 9.90 2.59 -2.13
N ILE A 154 11.20 2.59 -2.45
CA ILE A 154 11.74 1.91 -3.64
C ILE A 154 11.57 0.40 -3.51
N VAL A 155 11.90 -0.18 -2.35
CA VAL A 155 11.79 -1.62 -2.07
C VAL A 155 10.33 -2.06 -2.13
N TRP A 156 9.44 -1.32 -1.49
CA TRP A 156 8.01 -1.58 -1.49
C TRP A 156 7.41 -1.56 -2.90
N ALA A 157 7.67 -0.51 -3.68
CA ALA A 157 7.13 -0.38 -5.02
C ALA A 157 7.72 -1.42 -6.00
N SER A 158 9.03 -1.72 -5.88
CA SER A 158 9.67 -2.75 -6.72
C SER A 158 9.09 -4.14 -6.48
N ALA A 159 8.79 -4.50 -5.23
CA ALA A 159 8.18 -5.78 -4.90
C ALA A 159 6.80 -5.94 -5.53
N ILE A 160 6.00 -4.87 -5.57
CA ILE A 160 4.67 -4.91 -6.20
C ILE A 160 4.81 -5.15 -7.72
N VAL A 161 5.71 -4.44 -8.40
CA VAL A 161 5.96 -4.65 -9.84
C VAL A 161 6.36 -6.10 -10.10
N VAL A 162 7.35 -6.61 -9.35
CA VAL A 162 7.83 -7.99 -9.50
C VAL A 162 6.72 -9.01 -9.23
N ALA A 163 5.90 -8.78 -8.21
CA ALA A 163 4.78 -9.68 -7.88
C ALA A 163 3.72 -9.70 -8.99
N MET A 164 3.34 -8.55 -9.55
CA MET A 164 2.38 -8.46 -10.66
C MET A 164 2.88 -9.19 -11.91
N TRP A 165 4.18 -9.12 -12.21
CA TRP A 165 4.78 -9.90 -13.29
C TRP A 165 4.87 -11.39 -12.97
N GLY A 166 5.18 -11.75 -11.71
CA GLY A 166 5.20 -13.13 -11.26
C GLY A 166 3.82 -13.79 -11.33
N MET A 167 2.76 -13.05 -11.06
CA MET A 167 1.37 -13.54 -11.18
C MET A 167 1.02 -13.99 -12.60
N ALA A 168 1.52 -13.31 -13.62
CA ALA A 168 1.27 -13.62 -15.03
C ALA A 168 1.58 -15.08 -15.39
N VAL A 169 2.58 -15.66 -14.75
CA VAL A 169 3.02 -17.05 -15.00
C VAL A 169 1.93 -18.07 -14.64
N PHE A 170 1.13 -17.77 -13.62
CA PHE A 170 0.14 -18.70 -13.06
C PHE A 170 -1.30 -18.35 -13.42
N MET A 171 -1.55 -17.13 -13.96
CA MET A 171 -2.89 -16.57 -14.08
C MET A 171 -3.82 -17.42 -14.95
N GLU A 172 -3.34 -17.96 -16.07
CA GLU A 172 -4.18 -18.75 -16.98
C GLU A 172 -4.54 -20.15 -16.42
N ASN A 173 -3.58 -20.84 -15.77
CA ASN A 173 -3.75 -22.24 -15.46
C ASN A 173 -3.94 -22.53 -13.97
N GLN A 174 -3.38 -21.70 -13.11
CA GLN A 174 -3.34 -21.94 -11.66
C GLN A 174 -3.49 -20.62 -10.86
N PRO A 175 -4.54 -19.79 -11.11
CA PRO A 175 -4.66 -18.48 -10.45
C PRO A 175 -4.70 -18.58 -8.92
N ARG A 176 -5.28 -19.62 -8.36
CA ARG A 176 -5.32 -19.84 -6.90
C ARG A 176 -3.96 -20.16 -6.29
N LEU A 177 -3.02 -20.74 -7.07
CA LEU A 177 -1.65 -20.99 -6.59
C LEU A 177 -0.95 -19.68 -6.19
N ILE A 178 -1.29 -18.55 -6.80
CA ILE A 178 -0.76 -17.23 -6.45
C ILE A 178 -1.05 -16.92 -4.97
N LEU A 179 -2.26 -17.23 -4.48
CA LEU A 179 -2.63 -17.05 -3.08
C LEU A 179 -1.87 -18.01 -2.15
N GLY A 180 -1.61 -19.23 -2.59
CA GLY A 180 -0.74 -20.17 -1.86
C GLY A 180 0.71 -19.68 -1.75
N LEU A 181 1.29 -19.18 -2.85
CA LEU A 181 2.63 -18.58 -2.86
C LEU A 181 2.69 -17.32 -1.98
N LEU A 182 1.63 -16.51 -1.97
CA LEU A 182 1.49 -15.41 -1.03
C LEU A 182 1.53 -15.92 0.42
N GLY A 183 0.81 -16.98 0.74
CA GLY A 183 0.82 -17.60 2.07
C GLY A 183 2.24 -17.99 2.49
N VAL A 184 2.99 -18.64 1.59
CA VAL A 184 4.41 -19.00 1.84
C VAL A 184 5.26 -17.74 2.06
N ALA A 185 5.07 -16.68 1.27
CA ALA A 185 5.80 -15.43 1.44
C ALA A 185 5.52 -14.77 2.81
N MET A 186 4.29 -14.84 3.31
CA MET A 186 3.94 -14.32 4.63
C MET A 186 4.56 -15.16 5.76
N PHE A 187 4.62 -16.48 5.64
CA PHE A 187 5.35 -17.31 6.60
C PHE A 187 6.85 -17.02 6.58
N ALA A 188 7.45 -16.84 5.41
CA ALA A 188 8.85 -16.41 5.30
C ALA A 188 9.09 -15.04 5.95
N THR A 189 8.14 -14.11 5.80
CA THR A 189 8.18 -12.80 6.48
C THR A 189 8.18 -12.97 8.00
N ALA A 190 7.35 -13.86 8.54
CA ALA A 190 7.34 -14.15 9.97
C ALA A 190 8.68 -14.71 10.47
N VAL A 191 9.35 -15.56 9.70
CA VAL A 191 10.70 -16.09 10.02
C VAL A 191 11.75 -14.98 10.04
N LEU A 192 11.70 -14.03 9.09
CA LEU A 192 12.65 -12.91 9.06
C LEU A 192 12.55 -12.00 10.29
N LEU A 193 11.45 -12.00 11.01
CA LEU A 193 11.31 -11.24 12.26
C LEU A 193 12.21 -11.75 13.40
N ALA A 194 12.82 -12.94 13.26
CA ALA A 194 13.84 -13.42 14.21
C ALA A 194 15.01 -12.44 14.36
N TRP A 195 15.33 -11.65 13.31
CA TRP A 195 16.38 -10.65 13.33
C TRP A 195 15.94 -9.28 13.86
N PHE A 196 14.66 -9.11 14.18
CA PHE A 196 14.17 -7.86 14.79
C PHE A 196 14.41 -7.84 16.29
N PRO A 197 14.67 -6.68 16.91
CA PRO A 197 14.62 -6.56 18.36
C PRO A 197 13.20 -6.82 18.88
N ARG A 198 13.06 -7.17 20.15
CA ARG A 198 11.73 -7.44 20.75
C ARG A 198 10.79 -6.24 20.64
N GLU A 199 11.34 -5.04 20.85
CA GLU A 199 10.63 -3.77 20.75
C GLU A 199 11.35 -2.86 19.76
N PRO A 200 10.63 -2.01 19.00
CA PRO A 200 11.25 -0.96 18.20
C PRO A 200 11.97 0.02 19.11
N ALA A 201 13.09 0.55 18.65
CA ALA A 201 13.79 1.59 19.38
C ALA A 201 12.89 2.84 19.54
N PRO A 202 13.02 3.61 20.63
CA PRO A 202 12.28 4.85 20.82
C PRO A 202 12.53 5.82 19.67
N HIS A 203 11.52 6.64 19.40
CA HIS A 203 11.71 7.76 18.47
C HIS A 203 12.73 8.74 19.04
N VAL A 204 13.62 9.22 18.19
CA VAL A 204 14.61 10.24 18.54
C VAL A 204 14.13 11.56 17.94
N GLU A 205 13.80 12.54 18.81
CA GLU A 205 13.40 13.88 18.37
C GLU A 205 14.55 14.58 17.64
N GLU A 206 14.24 15.27 16.54
CA GLU A 206 15.17 16.15 15.85
C GLU A 206 15.25 17.50 16.56
N ASP A 207 16.47 18.06 16.64
CA ASP A 207 16.63 19.44 17.08
C ASP A 207 16.00 20.39 16.06
N ALA A 208 15.29 21.41 16.54
CA ALA A 208 14.57 22.38 15.69
C ALA A 208 15.49 23.10 14.68
N SER A 209 16.81 23.09 14.91
CA SER A 209 17.82 23.67 14.01
C SER A 209 18.15 22.82 12.78
N GLU A 210 17.69 21.56 12.71
CA GLU A 210 17.94 20.64 11.60
C GLU A 210 16.81 20.64 10.55
N HIS A 211 15.73 21.41 10.73
CA HIS A 211 14.63 21.48 9.79
C HIS A 211 15.02 22.24 8.51
N GLU A 212 14.89 21.60 7.35
CA GLU A 212 15.17 22.21 6.04
C GLU A 212 14.08 23.20 5.61
N ILE A 213 12.89 23.16 6.22
CA ILE A 213 11.71 23.93 5.82
C ILE A 213 11.08 24.59 7.04
N ASP A 214 10.54 25.81 6.84
CA ASP A 214 9.70 26.49 7.83
C ASP A 214 8.60 25.56 8.36
N PRO A 215 8.50 25.32 9.68
CA PRO A 215 7.54 24.39 10.28
C PRO A 215 6.08 24.68 9.90
N ASP A 216 5.68 25.94 9.86
CA ASP A 216 4.31 26.33 9.48
C ASP A 216 4.00 25.97 8.01
N ARG A 217 4.99 26.10 7.14
CA ARG A 217 4.88 25.69 5.74
C ARG A 217 4.79 24.19 5.60
N ALA A 218 5.60 23.45 6.36
CA ALA A 218 5.58 21.99 6.40
C ALA A 218 4.21 21.46 6.85
N ILE A 219 3.61 22.04 7.89
CA ILE A 219 2.28 21.69 8.39
C ILE A 219 1.19 21.96 7.35
N ARG A 220 1.24 23.11 6.65
CA ARG A 220 0.27 23.42 5.58
C ARG A 220 0.38 22.44 4.42
N LEU A 221 1.59 22.16 3.96
CA LEU A 221 1.83 21.18 2.90
C LEU A 221 1.40 19.76 3.31
N LEU A 222 1.70 19.35 4.55
CA LEU A 222 1.24 18.07 5.09
C LEU A 222 -0.27 17.91 5.02
N ARG A 223 -1.05 18.93 5.44
CA ARG A 223 -2.51 18.87 5.40
C ARG A 223 -3.03 18.67 3.99
N VAL A 224 -2.50 19.42 3.03
CA VAL A 224 -2.91 19.35 1.63
C VAL A 224 -2.52 18.01 1.00
N PHE A 225 -1.28 17.53 1.22
CA PHE A 225 -0.85 16.25 0.69
C PHE A 225 -1.57 15.05 1.34
N ARG A 226 -1.98 15.14 2.60
CA ARG A 226 -2.84 14.12 3.23
C ARG A 226 -4.21 14.01 2.58
N VAL A 227 -4.86 15.14 2.29
CA VAL A 227 -6.13 15.11 1.55
C VAL A 227 -5.93 14.57 0.13
N SER A 228 -4.87 15.01 -0.56
CA SER A 228 -4.54 14.51 -1.89
C SER A 228 -4.20 13.01 -1.88
N LEU A 229 -3.61 12.51 -0.80
CA LEU A 229 -3.34 11.07 -0.62
C LEU A 229 -4.65 10.28 -0.63
N LEU A 230 -5.63 10.69 0.16
CA LEU A 230 -6.96 10.05 0.16
C LEU A 230 -7.57 10.08 -1.24
N CYS A 231 -7.59 11.25 -1.91
CA CYS A 231 -8.11 11.38 -3.27
C CYS A 231 -7.35 10.50 -4.28
N SER A 232 -6.03 10.40 -4.15
CA SER A 232 -5.19 9.61 -5.04
C SER A 232 -5.53 8.11 -4.95
N TYR A 233 -5.75 7.61 -3.75
CA TYR A 233 -6.16 6.23 -3.54
C TYR A 233 -7.61 5.99 -3.93
N ALA A 234 -8.51 6.99 -3.80
CA ALA A 234 -9.88 6.88 -4.31
C ALA A 234 -9.91 6.74 -5.84
N LEU A 235 -9.16 7.56 -6.57
CA LEU A 235 -9.07 7.45 -8.04
C LEU A 235 -8.47 6.10 -8.46
N HIS A 236 -7.38 5.68 -7.82
CA HIS A 236 -6.76 4.40 -8.10
C HIS A 236 -7.72 3.22 -7.83
N ALA A 237 -8.39 3.23 -6.68
CA ALA A 237 -9.30 2.17 -6.28
C ALA A 237 -10.63 2.16 -7.04
N ALA A 238 -11.04 3.28 -7.64
CA ALA A 238 -12.18 3.29 -8.57
C ALA A 238 -11.85 2.54 -9.87
N LEU A 239 -10.60 2.58 -10.32
CA LEU A 239 -10.14 1.96 -11.56
C LEU A 239 -9.72 0.49 -11.38
N THR A 240 -8.99 0.17 -10.31
CA THR A 240 -8.30 -1.12 -10.16
C THR A 240 -9.22 -2.35 -10.24
N PRO A 241 -10.41 -2.36 -9.61
CA PRO A 241 -11.33 -3.51 -9.72
C PRO A 241 -11.91 -3.72 -11.12
N LEU A 242 -11.90 -2.69 -11.96
CA LEU A 242 -12.40 -2.72 -13.34
C LEU A 242 -11.32 -3.14 -14.35
N LEU A 243 -10.03 -2.97 -13.99
CA LEU A 243 -8.93 -3.25 -14.92
C LEU A 243 -8.95 -4.65 -15.54
N PRO A 244 -9.28 -5.74 -14.82
CA PRO A 244 -9.32 -7.06 -15.43
C PRO A 244 -10.22 -7.11 -16.67
N HIS A 245 -11.47 -6.68 -16.55
CA HIS A 245 -12.45 -6.66 -17.62
C HIS A 245 -12.09 -5.65 -18.73
N LEU A 246 -11.69 -4.42 -18.36
CA LEU A 246 -11.29 -3.41 -19.34
C LEU A 246 -10.11 -3.85 -20.21
N LEU A 247 -9.15 -4.58 -19.64
CA LEU A 247 -8.00 -5.09 -20.40
C LEU A 247 -8.37 -6.31 -21.24
N GLU A 248 -9.34 -7.13 -20.80
CA GLU A 248 -9.91 -8.21 -21.58
C GLU A 248 -10.65 -7.68 -22.81
N ASP A 249 -11.53 -6.71 -22.62
CA ASP A 249 -12.28 -6.05 -23.70
C ASP A 249 -11.36 -5.40 -24.75
N MET A 250 -10.14 -4.99 -24.34
CA MET A 250 -9.08 -4.48 -25.23
C MET A 250 -8.17 -5.60 -25.79
N GLY A 251 -8.55 -6.88 -25.67
CA GLY A 251 -7.88 -8.02 -26.29
C GLY A 251 -6.62 -8.53 -25.58
N LEU A 252 -6.34 -8.16 -24.31
CA LEU A 252 -5.21 -8.72 -23.58
C LEU A 252 -5.53 -10.12 -23.04
N SER A 253 -4.58 -11.03 -23.21
CA SER A 253 -4.64 -12.35 -22.58
C SER A 253 -4.36 -12.27 -21.06
N GLU A 254 -4.79 -13.29 -20.31
CA GLU A 254 -4.61 -13.36 -18.87
C GLU A 254 -3.16 -13.15 -18.41
N LYS A 255 -2.18 -13.65 -19.19
CA LYS A 255 -0.75 -13.43 -18.93
C LYS A 255 -0.31 -11.98 -19.11
N GLN A 256 -1.02 -11.19 -19.90
CA GLN A 256 -0.66 -9.82 -20.23
C GLN A 256 -1.32 -8.82 -19.29
N LYS A 257 -2.49 -9.12 -18.72
CA LYS A 257 -3.29 -8.20 -17.92
C LYS A 257 -2.51 -7.69 -16.70
N THR A 258 -1.93 -8.58 -15.87
CA THR A 258 -1.25 -8.16 -14.63
C THR A 258 0.07 -7.41 -14.86
N PRO A 259 0.97 -7.79 -15.82
CA PRO A 259 2.10 -6.96 -16.20
C PRO A 259 1.69 -5.59 -16.73
N PHE A 260 0.66 -5.53 -17.60
CA PHE A 260 0.16 -4.27 -18.11
C PHE A 260 -0.40 -3.38 -17.00
N ALA A 261 -1.23 -3.93 -16.14
CA ALA A 261 -1.76 -3.21 -14.99
C ALA A 261 -0.64 -2.68 -14.07
N SER A 262 0.53 -3.34 -14.01
CA SER A 262 1.66 -2.89 -13.17
C SER A 262 2.31 -1.57 -13.63
N ILE A 263 1.98 -1.04 -14.82
CA ILE A 263 2.55 0.20 -15.38
C ILE A 263 2.41 1.35 -14.38
N TRP A 264 1.26 1.48 -13.70
CA TRP A 264 1.07 2.54 -12.71
C TRP A 264 2.06 2.44 -11.54
N MET A 265 2.36 1.21 -11.10
CA MET A 265 3.32 1.01 -10.01
C MET A 265 4.76 1.18 -10.47
N ALA A 266 5.10 0.76 -11.69
CA ALA A 266 6.40 1.00 -12.29
C ALA A 266 6.69 2.50 -12.45
N SER A 267 5.69 3.26 -12.89
CA SER A 267 5.78 4.73 -12.96
C SER A 267 5.91 5.37 -11.58
N ARG A 268 5.16 4.88 -10.59
CA ARG A 268 5.26 5.32 -9.18
C ARG A 268 6.67 5.04 -8.63
N LEU A 269 7.24 3.87 -8.91
CA LEU A 269 8.61 3.53 -8.55
C LEU A 269 9.61 4.52 -9.17
N GLY A 270 9.45 4.82 -10.46
CA GLY A 270 10.26 5.83 -11.15
C GLY A 270 10.16 7.21 -10.49
N MET A 271 8.95 7.60 -10.08
CA MET A 271 8.73 8.85 -9.35
C MET A 271 9.39 8.85 -7.97
N PHE A 272 9.36 7.76 -7.22
CA PHE A 272 10.07 7.64 -5.95
C PHE A 272 11.58 7.81 -6.12
N ILE A 273 12.17 7.16 -7.14
CA ILE A 273 13.59 7.30 -7.47
C ILE A 273 13.93 8.75 -7.86
N LEU A 274 13.06 9.39 -8.64
CA LEU A 274 13.25 10.79 -9.05
C LEU A 274 13.23 11.72 -7.82
N MET A 275 12.22 11.59 -6.95
CA MET A 275 12.06 12.45 -5.79
C MET A 275 13.12 12.21 -4.71
N GLU A 276 13.65 10.99 -4.61
CA GLU A 276 14.77 10.67 -3.71
C GLU A 276 16.07 11.33 -4.22
N ARG A 277 16.29 11.42 -5.53
CA ARG A 277 17.49 12.02 -6.11
C ARG A 277 17.41 13.52 -6.28
N TRP A 278 16.22 14.06 -6.48
CA TRP A 278 16.00 15.48 -6.73
C TRP A 278 15.21 16.13 -5.59
N HIS A 279 15.91 16.85 -4.72
CA HIS A 279 15.31 17.50 -3.55
C HIS A 279 14.66 18.87 -3.86
N GLY A 280 14.73 19.35 -5.10
CA GLY A 280 14.17 20.63 -5.51
C GLY A 280 12.65 20.80 -5.37
N TRP A 281 11.95 19.76 -4.96
CA TRP A 281 10.51 19.77 -4.70
C TRP A 281 10.14 20.13 -3.24
N HIS A 282 11.11 20.05 -2.30
CA HIS A 282 10.88 20.32 -0.89
C HIS A 282 10.32 21.72 -0.67
N GLY A 283 9.30 21.85 0.16
CA GLY A 283 8.67 23.11 0.52
C GLY A 283 7.98 23.86 -0.63
N ARG A 284 7.77 23.26 -1.79
CA ARG A 284 7.23 23.97 -2.98
C ARG A 284 5.79 23.56 -3.26
N TRP A 285 4.88 24.55 -3.31
CA TRP A 285 3.49 24.37 -3.73
C TRP A 285 3.34 23.89 -5.18
N ARG A 286 4.31 24.19 -6.06
CA ARG A 286 4.30 23.70 -7.44
C ARG A 286 4.31 22.16 -7.50
N THR A 287 4.94 21.49 -6.54
CA THR A 287 4.93 20.02 -6.43
C THR A 287 3.52 19.49 -6.28
N PHE A 288 2.71 20.14 -5.46
CA PHE A 288 1.30 19.78 -5.30
C PHE A 288 0.53 19.89 -6.63
N TRP A 289 0.65 21.04 -7.32
CA TRP A 289 -0.13 21.30 -8.52
C TRP A 289 0.21 20.34 -9.67
N TRP A 290 1.49 20.10 -9.95
CA TRP A 290 1.85 19.15 -11.01
C TRP A 290 1.55 17.70 -10.62
N ALA A 291 1.69 17.30 -9.33
CA ALA A 291 1.33 15.96 -8.88
C ALA A 291 -0.17 15.69 -9.05
N CYS A 292 -1.02 16.64 -8.63
CA CYS A 292 -2.47 16.55 -8.83
C CYS A 292 -2.83 16.58 -10.32
N GLY A 293 -2.16 17.42 -11.12
CA GLY A 293 -2.36 17.50 -12.57
C GLY A 293 -2.06 16.17 -13.27
N LEU A 294 -0.92 15.53 -12.95
CA LEU A 294 -0.56 14.21 -13.48
C LEU A 294 -1.60 13.16 -13.10
N MET A 295 -2.01 13.15 -11.84
CA MET A 295 -2.97 12.18 -11.31
C MET A 295 -4.33 12.30 -12.01
N LEU A 296 -4.88 13.53 -12.11
CA LEU A 296 -6.18 13.76 -12.73
C LEU A 296 -6.14 13.52 -14.25
N ALA A 297 -5.08 13.97 -14.93
CA ALA A 297 -4.90 13.70 -16.35
C ALA A 297 -4.77 12.18 -16.62
N GLY A 298 -3.98 11.48 -15.80
CA GLY A 298 -3.83 10.04 -15.91
C GLY A 298 -5.14 9.31 -15.72
N PHE A 299 -5.91 9.66 -14.70
CA PHE A 299 -7.23 9.05 -14.48
C PHE A 299 -8.19 9.34 -15.64
N ALA A 300 -8.24 10.59 -16.12
CA ALA A 300 -9.10 10.94 -17.26
C ALA A 300 -8.71 10.15 -18.53
N VAL A 301 -7.41 10.01 -18.82
CA VAL A 301 -6.95 9.22 -19.97
C VAL A 301 -7.31 7.74 -19.82
N CYS A 302 -7.15 7.15 -18.62
CA CYS A 302 -7.61 5.78 -18.36
C CYS A 302 -9.14 5.65 -18.59
N SER A 303 -9.92 6.63 -18.12
CA SER A 303 -11.39 6.59 -18.24
C SER A 303 -11.89 6.69 -19.69
N VAL A 304 -11.16 7.38 -20.58
CA VAL A 304 -11.55 7.50 -22.00
C VAL A 304 -10.93 6.42 -22.88
N SER A 305 -9.99 5.63 -22.37
CA SER A 305 -9.29 4.62 -23.19
C SER A 305 -10.21 3.52 -23.77
N PRO A 306 -11.29 3.05 -23.08
CA PRO A 306 -12.24 2.11 -23.69
C PRO A 306 -12.99 2.70 -24.88
N VAL A 307 -13.34 4.00 -24.81
CA VAL A 307 -13.98 4.71 -25.93
C VAL A 307 -13.00 4.84 -27.11
N ILE A 308 -11.73 5.11 -26.85
CA ILE A 308 -10.69 5.13 -27.91
C ILE A 308 -10.57 3.74 -28.55
N ALA A 309 -10.56 2.66 -27.75
CA ALA A 309 -10.50 1.30 -28.25
C ALA A 309 -11.68 0.98 -29.17
N SER A 310 -12.92 1.31 -28.76
CA SER A 310 -14.13 1.06 -29.56
C SER A 310 -14.17 1.83 -30.88
N GLN A 311 -13.58 3.04 -30.94
CA GLN A 311 -13.59 3.89 -32.14
C GLN A 311 -12.39 3.69 -33.06
N SER A 312 -11.22 3.39 -32.51
CA SER A 312 -9.95 3.39 -33.25
C SER A 312 -9.23 2.04 -33.21
N GLY A 313 -9.79 1.05 -32.50
CA GLY A 313 -9.23 -0.28 -32.32
C GLY A 313 -8.44 -0.44 -31.01
N ASP A 314 -8.17 -1.69 -30.65
CA ASP A 314 -7.59 -2.08 -29.36
C ASP A 314 -6.19 -1.48 -29.13
N GLY A 315 -5.36 -1.41 -30.17
CA GLY A 315 -4.00 -0.86 -30.06
C GLY A 315 -3.97 0.58 -29.54
N PRO A 316 -4.65 1.55 -30.18
CA PRO A 316 -4.77 2.92 -29.66
C PRO A 316 -5.37 3.00 -28.24
N GLY A 317 -6.40 2.17 -27.95
CA GLY A 317 -6.98 2.08 -26.61
C GLY A 317 -5.96 1.65 -25.54
N LEU A 318 -5.19 0.60 -25.82
CA LEU A 318 -4.13 0.12 -24.94
C LEU A 318 -3.01 1.15 -24.74
N TRP A 319 -2.59 1.86 -25.80
CA TRP A 319 -1.62 2.95 -25.65
C TRP A 319 -2.15 4.07 -24.75
N ALA A 320 -3.43 4.45 -24.93
CA ALA A 320 -4.06 5.45 -24.06
C ALA A 320 -4.13 4.95 -22.61
N MET A 321 -4.58 3.72 -22.38
CA MET A 321 -4.64 3.11 -21.03
C MET A 321 -3.25 3.08 -20.39
N GLY A 322 -2.21 2.63 -21.10
CA GLY A 322 -0.84 2.58 -20.59
C GLY A 322 -0.28 3.97 -20.25
N ALA A 323 -0.52 4.97 -21.11
CA ALA A 323 -0.15 6.35 -20.84
C ALA A 323 -0.89 6.92 -19.63
N GLY A 324 -2.19 6.65 -19.52
CA GLY A 324 -3.01 7.04 -18.38
C GLY A 324 -2.51 6.42 -17.07
N LEU A 325 -2.23 5.12 -17.04
CA LEU A 325 -1.66 4.43 -15.89
C LEU A 325 -0.28 4.99 -15.51
N CYS A 326 0.54 5.35 -16.50
CA CYS A 326 1.85 5.95 -16.26
C CYS A 326 1.72 7.33 -15.58
N LEU A 327 0.87 8.21 -16.09
CA LEU A 327 0.61 9.54 -15.51
C LEU A 327 0.00 9.43 -14.11
N LEU A 328 -1.00 8.57 -13.95
CA LEU A 328 -1.68 8.30 -12.68
C LEU A 328 -0.67 7.81 -11.62
N GLY A 329 0.15 6.82 -11.97
CA GLY A 329 1.15 6.26 -11.09
C GLY A 329 2.21 7.28 -10.66
N ALA A 330 2.68 8.12 -11.60
CA ALA A 330 3.61 9.21 -11.30
C ALA A 330 3.00 10.24 -10.35
N GLY A 331 1.75 10.65 -10.58
CA GLY A 331 1.03 11.59 -9.72
C GLY A 331 0.82 11.05 -8.31
N ILE A 332 0.33 9.80 -8.18
CA ILE A 332 0.17 9.11 -6.89
C ILE A 332 1.52 8.98 -6.18
N GLY A 333 2.60 8.64 -6.91
CA GLY A 333 3.94 8.53 -6.34
C GLY A 333 4.42 9.84 -5.74
N ALA A 334 4.23 10.95 -6.44
CA ALA A 334 4.60 12.27 -5.95
C ALA A 334 3.77 12.70 -4.72
N VAL A 335 2.45 12.47 -4.73
CA VAL A 335 1.58 12.75 -3.59
C VAL A 335 1.98 11.93 -2.37
N TYR A 336 2.23 10.64 -2.54
CA TYR A 336 2.61 9.74 -1.44
C TYR A 336 3.95 10.11 -0.83
N ALA A 337 4.99 10.30 -1.66
CA ALA A 337 6.32 10.65 -1.19
C ALA A 337 6.31 11.99 -0.43
N ALA A 338 5.58 12.99 -0.95
CA ALA A 338 5.43 14.28 -0.29
C ALA A 338 4.64 14.17 1.03
N ALA A 339 3.53 13.42 1.07
CA ALA A 339 2.74 13.23 2.29
C ALA A 339 3.58 12.57 3.40
N LEU A 340 4.38 11.56 3.04
CA LEU A 340 5.26 10.87 3.98
C LEU A 340 6.41 11.77 4.46
N TYR A 341 7.05 12.51 3.54
CA TYR A 341 8.12 13.46 3.86
C TYR A 341 7.65 14.53 4.85
N TYR A 342 6.52 15.21 4.54
CA TYR A 342 6.01 16.25 5.44
C TYR A 342 5.44 15.69 6.74
N ALA A 343 4.99 14.43 6.78
CA ALA A 343 4.60 13.79 8.02
C ALA A 343 5.81 13.56 8.96
N MET A 344 6.98 13.27 8.41
CA MET A 344 8.22 13.14 9.18
C MET A 344 8.77 14.50 9.63
N GLU A 345 8.67 15.55 8.78
CA GLU A 345 9.13 16.91 9.11
C GLU A 345 8.23 17.60 10.15
N ALA A 346 6.93 17.33 10.18
CA ALA A 346 5.95 18.08 10.97
C ALA A 346 5.40 17.34 12.19
N GLY A 347 5.77 16.08 12.42
CA GLY A 347 5.11 15.28 13.44
C GLY A 347 5.97 14.29 14.18
N PRO A 348 5.56 13.91 15.43
CA PRO A 348 6.19 12.81 16.13
C PRO A 348 5.97 11.50 15.38
N ALA A 349 7.02 10.76 15.11
CA ALA A 349 6.93 9.41 14.54
C ALA A 349 6.44 8.44 15.62
N ALA A 350 5.16 8.12 15.59
CA ALA A 350 4.54 7.14 16.47
C ALA A 350 3.72 6.14 15.63
N VAL A 351 3.51 4.93 16.14
CA VAL A 351 2.61 3.92 15.54
C VAL A 351 1.23 4.53 15.25
N GLU A 352 0.78 5.46 16.09
CA GLU A 352 -0.48 6.19 15.89
C GLU A 352 -0.46 7.10 14.65
N SER A 353 0.69 7.71 14.32
CA SER A 353 0.84 8.54 13.12
C SER A 353 0.83 7.67 11.86
N GLY A 354 1.50 6.52 11.88
CA GLY A 354 1.43 5.51 10.82
C GLY A 354 0.02 4.98 10.63
N GLY A 355 -0.68 4.63 11.72
CA GLY A 355 -2.07 4.20 11.66
C GLY A 355 -3.03 5.23 11.06
N LYS A 356 -2.84 6.53 11.33
CA LYS A 356 -3.61 7.61 10.70
C LYS A 356 -3.30 7.73 9.19
N HIS A 357 -2.03 7.59 8.81
CA HIS A 357 -1.61 7.62 7.41
C HIS A 357 -2.24 6.46 6.63
N GLU A 358 -2.09 5.25 7.13
CA GLU A 358 -2.66 4.04 6.54
C GLU A 358 -4.20 4.04 6.55
N GLY A 359 -4.81 4.58 7.60
CA GLY A 359 -6.26 4.76 7.67
C GLY A 359 -6.81 5.66 6.56
N MET A 360 -6.11 6.75 6.22
CA MET A 360 -6.49 7.62 5.09
C MET A 360 -6.36 6.90 3.74
N ILE A 361 -5.35 6.07 3.57
CA ILE A 361 -5.20 5.20 2.40
C ILE A 361 -6.40 4.26 2.29
N GLY A 362 -6.76 3.59 3.39
CA GLY A 362 -7.91 2.68 3.44
C GLY A 362 -9.25 3.38 3.14
N LEU A 363 -9.44 4.60 3.65
CA LEU A 363 -10.62 5.40 3.31
C LEU A 363 -10.68 5.74 1.81
N GLY A 364 -9.54 6.05 1.18
CA GLY A 364 -9.46 6.23 -0.26
C GLY A 364 -9.82 4.95 -1.02
N TYR A 365 -9.27 3.81 -0.61
CA TYR A 365 -9.61 2.50 -1.17
C TYR A 365 -11.08 2.11 -1.00
N THR A 366 -11.76 2.60 0.03
CA THR A 366 -13.21 2.42 0.21
C THR A 366 -14.00 3.36 -0.72
N ALA A 367 -13.64 4.64 -0.73
CA ALA A 367 -14.39 5.68 -1.43
C ALA A 367 -14.39 5.45 -2.95
N GLY A 368 -13.26 5.01 -3.52
CA GLY A 368 -13.13 4.80 -4.96
C GLY A 368 -14.16 3.81 -5.52
N PRO A 369 -14.18 2.56 -5.07
CA PRO A 369 -15.14 1.57 -5.55
C PRO A 369 -16.59 1.93 -5.24
N VAL A 370 -16.86 2.55 -4.06
CA VAL A 370 -18.21 3.03 -3.74
C VAL A 370 -18.68 4.10 -4.74
N MET A 371 -17.81 5.07 -5.06
CA MET A 371 -18.14 6.06 -6.09
C MET A 371 -18.36 5.42 -7.45
N ALA A 372 -17.52 4.46 -7.85
CA ALA A 372 -17.67 3.74 -9.10
C ALA A 372 -19.00 2.96 -9.17
N LEU A 373 -19.41 2.32 -8.06
CA LEU A 373 -20.71 1.62 -7.96
C LEU A 373 -21.90 2.57 -8.10
N VAL A 374 -21.84 3.75 -7.47
CA VAL A 374 -22.92 4.75 -7.52
C VAL A 374 -23.01 5.39 -8.90
N ILE A 375 -21.88 5.86 -9.42
CA ILE A 375 -21.84 6.54 -10.74
C ILE A 375 -22.07 5.52 -11.87
N GLY A 376 -21.47 4.32 -11.79
CA GLY A 376 -21.64 3.28 -12.77
C GLY A 376 -23.07 2.75 -12.85
N GLY A 377 -23.78 2.67 -11.72
CA GLY A 377 -25.19 2.30 -11.67
C GLY A 377 -26.11 3.29 -12.39
N GLU A 378 -25.72 4.58 -12.44
CA GLU A 378 -26.45 5.61 -13.19
C GLU A 378 -26.05 5.65 -14.69
N ILE A 379 -24.78 5.36 -15.00
CA ILE A 379 -24.26 5.38 -16.40
C ILE A 379 -24.59 4.10 -17.13
N ILE A 380 -24.53 2.92 -16.49
CA ILE A 380 -24.90 1.64 -17.08
C ILE A 380 -26.43 1.58 -17.39
N GLY A 381 -27.23 2.39 -16.71
CA GLY A 381 -28.63 2.59 -17.05
C GLY A 381 -28.86 3.51 -18.27
N LEU A 382 -27.78 4.08 -18.86
CA LEU A 382 -27.79 4.95 -20.03
C LEU A 382 -27.16 4.31 -21.29
N PHE A 383 -26.58 3.13 -21.17
CA PHE A 383 -26.09 2.27 -22.26
C PHE A 383 -26.75 0.89 -22.20
#